data_91da4bdcf67b4d76ea9f2af466041e0d
#
_entry.id   91da4bdcf67b4d76ea9f2af466041e0d
#
_cell.length_a   1.000
_cell.length_b   1.000
_cell.length_c   1.000
_cell.angle_alpha   90.00
_cell.angle_beta   90.00
_cell.angle_gamma   90.00
#
_symmetry.space_group_name_H-M   'P 1'
#
loop_
_entity.id
_entity.type
_entity.pdbx_description
1 polymer ?
#
loop_
_entity_poly.entity_id
_entity_poly.type
_entity_poly.pdbx_seq_one_letter_code
_entity_poly.pdbx_strand_id
1 'polypeptide(L)'
;MKIYLILINLLQIYTKSCIVLFTGGSNFINPKLYSNFLSSINLDIYKIPFQQTNLNNKFYNFFEKKYDSINIIAHSSGCVTALNNCNPSIKKMILLDPVKTPNYKFNNLNSLEGILILNAEKSYKWSIFPPFLPFIPVFKMLDKDLNIDKSKISKITIKNYGHSDIINQPWRDLMHYSRLSLGGINRSNIEFYHNILFFYIINYINS
;
A
#
# COMPACT_ATOMS: atom_id res chain seq x y z
N MET A 1 -17.81 -33.98 23.27
CA MET A 1 -16.60 -33.23 22.89
C MET A 1 -16.47 -32.92 21.40
N LYS A 2 -16.91 -33.74 20.44
CA LYS A 2 -16.84 -33.45 18.98
C LYS A 2 -17.83 -32.39 18.48
N ILE A 3 -18.96 -32.16 19.12
CA ILE A 3 -19.99 -31.20 18.72
C ILE A 3 -19.54 -29.75 19.03
N TYR A 4 -18.78 -29.52 20.11
CA TYR A 4 -18.25 -28.21 20.47
C TYR A 4 -17.18 -27.68 19.47
N LEU A 5 -16.38 -28.58 18.89
CA LEU A 5 -15.37 -28.18 17.86
C LEU A 5 -16.01 -27.78 16.53
N ILE A 6 -17.18 -28.35 16.21
CA ILE A 6 -17.93 -28.01 14.98
C ILE A 6 -18.62 -26.64 15.13
N LEU A 7 -19.14 -26.31 16.33
CA LEU A 7 -19.76 -25.01 16.60
C LEU A 7 -18.73 -23.85 16.62
N ILE A 8 -17.50 -24.08 17.09
CA ILE A 8 -16.44 -23.07 17.08
C ILE A 8 -15.99 -22.75 15.64
N ASN A 9 -16.00 -23.74 14.74
CA ASN A 9 -15.70 -23.52 13.33
C ASN A 9 -16.84 -22.85 12.53
N LEU A 10 -18.08 -22.89 13.04
CA LEU A 10 -19.23 -22.21 12.42
C LEU A 10 -19.41 -20.76 12.91
N LEU A 11 -18.67 -20.34 13.94
CA LEU A 11 -18.66 -18.99 14.49
C LEU A 11 -17.42 -18.18 14.08
N GLN A 12 -16.62 -18.62 13.10
CA GLN A 12 -15.82 -17.66 12.35
C GLN A 12 -16.81 -16.76 11.60
N ILE A 13 -17.23 -15.70 12.29
CA ILE A 13 -17.84 -14.54 11.66
C ILE A 13 -16.80 -14.07 10.63
N TYR A 14 -17.01 -14.43 9.37
CA TYR A 14 -16.21 -13.92 8.27
C TYR A 14 -16.47 -12.42 8.24
N THR A 15 -15.63 -11.66 8.94
CA THR A 15 -15.65 -10.20 8.83
C THR A 15 -15.41 -9.86 7.39
N LYS A 16 -16.39 -9.23 6.77
CA LYS A 16 -16.31 -8.85 5.37
C LYS A 16 -15.34 -7.69 5.23
N SER A 17 -14.13 -8.00 4.81
CA SER A 17 -13.06 -7.03 4.65
C SER A 17 -12.92 -6.57 3.20
N CYS A 18 -12.55 -5.31 2.99
CA CYS A 18 -12.14 -4.80 1.70
C CYS A 18 -10.79 -4.09 1.75
N ILE A 19 -10.21 -3.91 0.57
CA ILE A 19 -8.98 -3.17 0.36
C ILE A 19 -9.26 -1.98 -0.54
N VAL A 20 -8.79 -0.80 -0.15
CA VAL A 20 -8.75 0.39 -0.99
C VAL A 20 -7.32 0.62 -1.46
N LEU A 21 -7.09 0.60 -2.77
CA LEU A 21 -5.76 0.74 -3.37
C LEU A 21 -5.48 2.17 -3.81
N PHE A 22 -4.37 2.74 -3.30
CA PHE A 22 -3.77 3.98 -3.77
C PHE A 22 -2.49 3.67 -4.55
N THR A 23 -2.44 4.08 -5.81
CA THR A 23 -1.30 3.81 -6.68
C THR A 23 -0.19 4.87 -6.56
N GLY A 24 1.01 4.55 -7.07
CA GLY A 24 2.14 5.49 -7.10
C GLY A 24 1.85 6.76 -7.90
N GLY A 25 2.81 7.72 -7.83
CA GLY A 25 2.63 9.02 -8.47
C GLY A 25 1.43 9.79 -7.92
N SER A 26 1.06 9.64 -6.64
CA SER A 26 -0.15 10.24 -6.05
C SER A 26 -1.42 9.92 -6.86
N ASN A 27 -1.59 8.65 -7.24
CA ASN A 27 -2.64 8.11 -8.11
C ASN A 27 -2.56 8.49 -9.60
N PHE A 28 -1.42 8.96 -10.07
CA PHE A 28 -1.16 9.15 -11.52
C PHE A 28 -0.71 7.86 -12.22
N ILE A 29 -0.34 6.81 -11.49
CA ILE A 29 -0.06 5.49 -12.08
C ILE A 29 -1.36 4.71 -12.19
N ASN A 30 -1.66 4.23 -13.41
CA ASN A 30 -2.88 3.49 -13.67
C ASN A 30 -2.97 2.22 -12.78
N PRO A 31 -4.05 2.02 -12.03
CA PRO A 31 -4.21 0.83 -11.18
C PRO A 31 -4.13 -0.52 -11.92
N LYS A 32 -4.40 -0.55 -13.23
CA LYS A 32 -4.25 -1.76 -14.05
C LYS A 32 -2.81 -2.28 -14.09
N LEU A 33 -1.83 -1.41 -13.85
CA LEU A 33 -0.41 -1.80 -13.83
C LEU A 33 -0.03 -2.61 -12.58
N TYR A 34 -0.92 -2.76 -11.63
CA TYR A 34 -0.76 -3.60 -10.44
C TYR A 34 -1.54 -4.93 -10.54
N SER A 35 -2.13 -5.25 -11.69
CA SER A 35 -3.05 -6.39 -11.81
C SER A 35 -2.41 -7.72 -11.43
N ASN A 36 -1.16 -7.98 -11.79
CA ASN A 36 -0.47 -9.23 -11.46
C ASN A 36 -0.27 -9.38 -9.94
N PHE A 37 0.14 -8.30 -9.28
CA PHE A 37 0.25 -8.28 -7.81
C PHE A 37 -1.12 -8.50 -7.14
N LEU A 38 -2.16 -7.83 -7.64
CA LEU A 38 -3.50 -7.88 -7.04
C LEU A 38 -4.25 -9.20 -7.31
N SER A 39 -3.91 -9.93 -8.36
CA SER A 39 -4.59 -11.17 -8.74
C SER A 39 -4.51 -12.28 -7.69
N SER A 40 -3.48 -12.23 -6.83
CA SER A 40 -3.31 -13.18 -5.73
C SER A 40 -4.15 -12.84 -4.49
N ILE A 41 -4.75 -11.64 -4.42
CA ILE A 41 -5.50 -11.18 -3.25
C ILE A 41 -6.97 -11.56 -3.40
N ASN A 42 -7.45 -12.48 -2.56
CA ASN A 42 -8.84 -12.92 -2.56
C ASN A 42 -9.72 -12.08 -1.63
N LEU A 43 -9.71 -10.76 -1.83
CA LEU A 43 -10.56 -9.79 -1.14
C LEU A 43 -11.14 -8.80 -2.15
N ASP A 44 -12.24 -8.15 -1.80
CA ASP A 44 -12.78 -7.06 -2.61
C ASP A 44 -11.78 -5.89 -2.66
N ILE A 45 -11.26 -5.57 -3.85
CA ILE A 45 -10.29 -4.49 -4.05
C ILE A 45 -10.93 -3.34 -4.82
N TYR A 46 -10.95 -2.18 -4.18
CA TYR A 46 -11.38 -0.92 -4.78
C TYR A 46 -10.18 -0.09 -5.18
N LYS A 47 -10.02 0.10 -6.48
CA LYS A 47 -8.94 0.90 -7.05
C LYS A 47 -9.41 2.35 -7.11
N ILE A 48 -8.71 3.25 -6.41
CA ILE A 48 -9.01 4.68 -6.48
C ILE A 48 -8.83 5.14 -7.93
N PRO A 49 -9.79 5.90 -8.48
CA PRO A 49 -9.69 6.42 -9.83
C PRO A 49 -8.43 7.24 -10.06
N PHE A 50 -7.94 7.20 -11.29
CA PHE A 50 -6.81 8.00 -11.75
C PHE A 50 -6.99 9.48 -11.40
N GLN A 51 -5.96 10.10 -10.86
CA GLN A 51 -5.92 11.50 -10.40
C GLN A 51 -6.83 11.86 -9.20
N GLN A 52 -7.59 10.95 -8.66
CA GLN A 52 -8.39 11.23 -7.46
C GLN A 52 -7.48 11.25 -6.23
N THR A 53 -7.29 12.41 -5.64
CA THR A 53 -6.43 12.60 -4.46
C THR A 53 -7.21 12.91 -3.18
N ASN A 54 -8.49 13.27 -3.28
CA ASN A 54 -9.35 13.57 -2.15
C ASN A 54 -10.55 12.63 -2.11
N LEU A 55 -10.73 11.97 -0.96
CA LEU A 55 -11.88 11.13 -0.67
C LEU A 55 -12.79 11.87 0.34
N ASN A 56 -14.06 11.85 0.09
CA ASN A 56 -15.04 12.48 0.97
C ASN A 56 -15.73 11.44 1.88
N ASN A 57 -16.47 11.92 2.88
CA ASN A 57 -17.20 11.05 3.80
C ASN A 57 -18.23 10.15 3.10
N LYS A 58 -18.78 10.55 1.95
CA LYS A 58 -19.72 9.71 1.19
C LYS A 58 -19.04 8.44 0.67
N PHE A 59 -17.74 8.55 0.30
CA PHE A 59 -16.94 7.41 -0.10
C PHE A 59 -16.82 6.40 1.06
N TYR A 60 -16.37 6.85 2.23
CA TYR A 60 -16.21 5.97 3.40
C TYR A 60 -17.54 5.40 3.89
N ASN A 61 -18.60 6.19 3.97
CA ASN A 61 -19.94 5.73 4.36
C ASN A 61 -20.50 4.63 3.43
N PHE A 62 -20.12 4.63 2.16
CA PHE A 62 -20.48 3.54 1.24
C PHE A 62 -19.80 2.23 1.65
N PHE A 63 -18.51 2.28 2.01
CA PHE A 63 -17.78 1.08 2.42
C PHE A 63 -18.22 0.58 3.79
N GLU A 64 -18.42 1.46 4.77
CA GLU A 64 -18.89 1.11 6.12
C GLU A 64 -20.22 0.35 6.12
N LYS A 65 -21.11 0.66 5.16
CA LYS A 65 -22.37 -0.07 5.00
C LYS A 65 -22.20 -1.47 4.43
N LYS A 66 -21.10 -1.74 3.77
CA LYS A 66 -20.88 -2.98 3.01
C LYS A 66 -19.86 -3.91 3.65
N TYR A 67 -18.92 -3.36 4.42
CA TYR A 67 -17.77 -4.07 4.97
C TYR A 67 -17.59 -3.76 6.45
N ASP A 68 -17.18 -4.77 7.22
CA ASP A 68 -16.87 -4.65 8.63
C ASP A 68 -15.48 -4.07 8.87
N SER A 69 -14.59 -4.21 7.87
CA SER A 69 -13.22 -3.71 7.91
C SER A 69 -12.80 -3.11 6.58
N ILE A 70 -12.29 -1.88 6.63
CA ILE A 70 -11.70 -1.17 5.50
C ILE A 70 -10.20 -1.10 5.73
N ASN A 71 -9.44 -1.68 4.81
CA ASN A 71 -7.98 -1.66 4.83
C ASN A 71 -7.44 -0.88 3.64
N ILE A 72 -6.28 -0.27 3.77
CA ILE A 72 -5.63 0.45 2.68
C ILE A 72 -4.35 -0.26 2.28
N ILE A 73 -4.13 -0.40 0.98
CA ILE A 73 -2.82 -0.65 0.38
C ILE A 73 -2.44 0.59 -0.42
N ALA A 74 -1.26 1.11 -0.17
CA ALA A 74 -0.75 2.27 -0.90
C ALA A 74 0.69 2.06 -1.33
N HIS A 75 1.06 2.53 -2.53
CA HIS A 75 2.41 2.40 -3.07
C HIS A 75 3.04 3.77 -3.35
N SER A 76 4.34 3.90 -3.05
CA SER A 76 5.12 5.08 -3.42
C SER A 76 4.53 6.38 -2.83
N SER A 77 4.41 7.43 -3.62
CA SER A 77 3.74 8.69 -3.24
C SER A 77 2.22 8.57 -3.07
N GLY A 78 1.59 7.48 -3.55
CA GLY A 78 0.22 7.13 -3.19
C GLY A 78 0.04 6.91 -1.68
N CYS A 79 1.11 6.57 -0.97
CA CYS A 79 1.10 6.50 0.50
C CYS A 79 0.78 7.85 1.14
N VAL A 80 1.31 8.95 0.59
CA VAL A 80 0.97 10.31 1.05
C VAL A 80 -0.51 10.61 0.81
N THR A 81 -1.02 10.24 -0.36
CA THR A 81 -2.45 10.41 -0.67
C THR A 81 -3.32 9.61 0.30
N ALA A 82 -2.96 8.36 0.58
CA ALA A 82 -3.67 7.51 1.52
C ALA A 82 -3.65 8.08 2.96
N LEU A 83 -2.49 8.51 3.43
CA LEU A 83 -2.32 9.10 4.76
C LEU A 83 -3.08 10.42 4.91
N ASN A 84 -3.08 11.28 3.87
CA ASN A 84 -3.84 12.54 3.87
C ASN A 84 -5.36 12.31 3.85
N ASN A 85 -5.83 11.15 3.41
CA ASN A 85 -7.22 10.74 3.39
C ASN A 85 -7.58 9.74 4.50
N CYS A 86 -6.75 9.62 5.54
CA CYS A 86 -7.05 8.71 6.64
C CYS A 86 -8.36 9.11 7.34
N ASN A 87 -9.23 8.13 7.52
CA ASN A 87 -10.55 8.26 8.13
C ASN A 87 -10.67 7.24 9.28
N PRO A 88 -11.39 7.52 10.38
CA PRO A 88 -11.54 6.59 11.51
C PRO A 88 -12.09 5.20 11.15
N SER A 89 -12.81 5.06 10.04
CA SER A 89 -13.31 3.77 9.55
C SER A 89 -12.24 2.85 8.98
N ILE A 90 -11.05 3.39 8.69
CA ILE A 90 -9.92 2.59 8.22
C ILE A 90 -9.29 1.88 9.42
N LYS A 91 -9.14 0.56 9.30
CA LYS A 91 -8.54 -0.26 10.36
C LYS A 91 -7.03 -0.34 10.24
N LYS A 92 -6.54 -0.78 9.09
CA LYS A 92 -5.11 -1.02 8.86
C LYS A 92 -4.64 -0.37 7.57
N MET A 93 -3.38 0.08 7.58
CA MET A 93 -2.70 0.56 6.36
C MET A 93 -1.48 -0.27 6.05
N ILE A 94 -1.31 -0.60 4.78
CA ILE A 94 -0.14 -1.26 4.22
C ILE A 94 0.53 -0.28 3.25
N LEU A 95 1.71 0.17 3.60
CA LEU A 95 2.49 1.14 2.84
C LEU A 95 3.62 0.42 2.12
N LEU A 96 3.52 0.32 0.80
CA LEU A 96 4.48 -0.36 -0.06
C LEU A 96 5.50 0.65 -0.56
N ASP A 97 6.70 0.52 -0.07
CA ASP A 97 7.86 1.38 -0.39
C ASP A 97 7.52 2.88 -0.36
N PRO A 98 7.01 3.40 0.78
CA PRO A 98 6.40 4.70 0.88
C PRO A 98 7.39 5.83 0.63
N VAL A 99 6.92 6.84 -0.11
CA VAL A 99 7.67 8.01 -0.50
C VAL A 99 6.96 9.26 0.02
N LYS A 100 7.72 10.13 0.67
CA LYS A 100 7.25 11.42 1.17
C LYS A 100 7.34 12.47 0.06
N THR A 101 6.25 13.19 -0.16
CA THR A 101 6.15 14.31 -1.10
C THR A 101 5.91 15.63 -0.36
N PRO A 102 6.17 16.80 -0.98
CA PRO A 102 5.99 18.09 -0.31
C PRO A 102 4.57 18.37 0.20
N ASN A 103 3.55 17.73 -0.39
CA ASN A 103 2.15 17.88 0.03
C ASN A 103 1.74 16.94 1.17
N TYR A 104 2.68 16.22 1.80
CA TYR A 104 2.40 15.39 2.96
C TYR A 104 1.99 16.24 4.16
N LYS A 105 0.87 15.87 4.77
CA LYS A 105 0.33 16.49 5.98
C LYS A 105 0.50 15.53 7.16
N PHE A 106 0.90 16.06 8.31
CA PHE A 106 0.93 15.29 9.55
C PHE A 106 -0.49 15.13 10.10
N ASN A 107 -1.17 14.07 9.66
CA ASN A 107 -2.48 13.72 10.21
C ASN A 107 -2.31 12.85 11.45
N ASN A 108 -3.29 12.95 12.36
CA ASN A 108 -3.37 12.03 13.49
C ASN A 108 -3.86 10.67 12.99
N LEU A 109 -3.03 9.64 13.15
CA LEU A 109 -3.28 8.28 12.69
C LEU A 109 -3.66 7.32 13.85
N ASN A 110 -3.93 7.85 15.04
CA ASN A 110 -4.18 7.02 16.24
C ASN A 110 -5.44 6.16 16.16
N SER A 111 -6.39 6.49 15.26
CA SER A 111 -7.58 5.66 14.98
C SER A 111 -7.23 4.34 14.30
N LEU A 112 -6.07 4.25 13.62
CA LEU A 112 -5.62 3.01 13.02
C LEU A 112 -5.26 1.97 14.08
N GLU A 113 -5.59 0.72 13.81
CA GLU A 113 -5.12 -0.44 14.56
C GLU A 113 -3.63 -0.66 14.33
N GLY A 114 -3.14 -0.38 13.12
CA GLY A 114 -1.72 -0.43 12.81
C GLY A 114 -1.35 -0.05 11.39
N ILE A 115 -0.03 0.07 11.16
CA ILE A 115 0.58 0.33 9.87
C ILE A 115 1.65 -0.72 9.59
N LEU A 116 1.56 -1.41 8.45
CA LEU A 116 2.63 -2.26 7.92
C LEU A 116 3.39 -1.51 6.84
N ILE A 117 4.70 -1.38 6.99
CA ILE A 117 5.58 -0.79 5.99
C ILE A 117 6.41 -1.90 5.34
N LEU A 118 6.22 -2.11 4.06
CA LEU A 118 7.01 -3.05 3.25
C LEU A 118 7.95 -2.26 2.34
N ASN A 119 9.23 -2.24 2.66
CA ASN A 119 10.25 -1.55 1.88
C ASN A 119 10.92 -2.50 0.89
N ALA A 120 11.23 -2.02 -0.30
CA ALA A 120 12.12 -2.68 -1.24
C ALA A 120 13.58 -2.29 -0.95
N GLU A 121 14.48 -3.28 -0.82
CA GLU A 121 15.88 -3.03 -0.42
C GLU A 121 16.64 -2.15 -1.42
N LYS A 122 16.40 -2.37 -2.72
CA LYS A 122 17.10 -1.63 -3.80
C LYS A 122 16.55 -0.24 -4.04
N SER A 123 15.50 0.18 -3.34
CA SER A 123 14.99 1.55 -3.44
C SER A 123 15.94 2.53 -2.77
N TYR A 124 16.22 3.66 -3.44
CA TYR A 124 17.06 4.70 -2.87
C TYR A 124 16.34 5.48 -1.77
N LYS A 125 17.10 6.04 -0.85
CA LYS A 125 16.56 6.89 0.23
C LYS A 125 15.96 8.20 -0.29
N TRP A 126 16.35 8.63 -1.48
CA TRP A 126 15.84 9.81 -2.17
C TRP A 126 15.97 9.61 -3.67
N SER A 127 15.15 10.28 -4.45
CA SER A 127 15.24 10.30 -5.91
C SER A 127 15.22 11.73 -6.42
N ILE A 128 15.96 11.92 -7.48
CA ILE A 128 15.96 13.14 -8.27
C ILE A 128 15.24 12.78 -9.57
N PHE A 129 14.14 13.48 -9.87
CA PHE A 129 13.48 13.32 -11.17
C PHE A 129 14.43 13.64 -12.32
N PRO A 130 14.18 13.10 -13.53
CA PRO A 130 15.02 13.36 -14.70
C PRO A 130 15.25 14.87 -14.93
N PRO A 131 16.39 15.25 -15.52
CA PRO A 131 16.84 16.64 -15.57
C PRO A 131 15.94 17.61 -16.36
N PHE A 132 14.90 17.13 -17.04
CA PHE A 132 13.96 17.98 -17.81
C PHE A 132 12.62 18.21 -17.09
N LEU A 133 12.42 17.66 -15.90
CA LEU A 133 11.25 17.96 -15.09
C LEU A 133 11.67 18.85 -13.92
N PRO A 134 10.83 19.81 -13.50
CA PRO A 134 11.13 20.61 -12.33
C PRO A 134 11.38 19.69 -11.13
N PHE A 135 12.46 19.95 -10.46
CA PHE A 135 13.01 19.17 -9.37
C PHE A 135 11.98 19.07 -8.23
N ILE A 136 11.31 17.95 -8.09
CA ILE A 136 10.52 17.63 -6.89
C ILE A 136 11.33 16.63 -6.09
N PRO A 137 11.96 17.04 -4.99
CA PRO A 137 12.69 16.11 -4.16
C PRO A 137 11.71 15.10 -3.54
N VAL A 138 11.96 13.83 -3.82
CA VAL A 138 11.16 12.73 -3.32
C VAL A 138 12.01 11.92 -2.35
N PHE A 139 11.56 11.81 -1.12
CA PHE A 139 12.28 11.14 -0.05
C PHE A 139 11.53 9.90 0.42
N LYS A 140 12.25 8.86 0.81
CA LYS A 140 11.62 7.75 1.53
C LYS A 140 10.98 8.25 2.82
N MET A 141 9.76 7.81 3.05
CA MET A 141 9.05 8.07 4.31
C MET A 141 9.70 7.27 5.44
N LEU A 142 9.94 7.93 6.56
CA LEU A 142 10.50 7.33 7.75
C LEU A 142 9.42 7.20 8.83
N ASP A 143 9.65 6.30 9.80
CA ASP A 143 8.71 6.08 10.91
C ASP A 143 8.41 7.36 11.70
N LYS A 144 9.39 8.27 11.81
CA LYS A 144 9.22 9.60 12.44
C LYS A 144 8.29 10.54 11.66
N ASP A 145 8.03 10.25 10.41
CA ASP A 145 7.11 11.02 9.56
C ASP A 145 5.64 10.62 9.82
N LEU A 146 5.40 9.54 10.58
CA LEU A 146 4.06 9.04 10.90
C LEU A 146 3.67 9.50 12.31
N ASN A 147 2.54 10.20 12.41
CA ASN A 147 1.97 10.63 13.69
C ASN A 147 1.06 9.53 14.27
N ILE A 148 1.68 8.45 14.72
CA ILE A 148 1.04 7.28 15.33
C ILE A 148 1.98 6.68 16.38
N ASP A 149 1.42 5.96 17.35
CA ASP A 149 2.22 5.18 18.29
C ASP A 149 3.12 4.18 17.56
N LYS A 150 4.41 4.20 17.87
CA LYS A 150 5.41 3.35 17.23
C LYS A 150 5.16 1.86 17.45
N SER A 151 4.50 1.47 18.54
CA SER A 151 4.09 0.08 18.79
C SER A 151 3.11 -0.46 17.75
N LYS A 152 2.40 0.43 17.05
CA LYS A 152 1.47 0.10 15.97
C LYS A 152 2.14 0.04 14.58
N ILE A 153 3.45 0.27 14.49
CA ILE A 153 4.18 0.24 13.22
C ILE A 153 4.96 -1.07 13.12
N SER A 154 4.64 -1.88 12.12
CA SER A 154 5.44 -3.03 11.69
C SER A 154 6.22 -2.67 10.42
N LYS A 155 7.51 -3.06 10.36
CA LYS A 155 8.37 -2.71 9.22
C LYS A 155 9.18 -3.88 8.75
N ILE A 156 9.12 -4.16 7.46
CA ILE A 156 9.84 -5.26 6.82
C ILE A 156 10.55 -4.72 5.58
N THR A 157 11.79 -5.14 5.37
CA THR A 157 12.54 -4.86 4.14
C THR A 157 12.69 -6.13 3.34
N ILE A 158 12.18 -6.12 2.11
CA ILE A 158 12.25 -7.26 1.19
C ILE A 158 13.52 -7.12 0.35
N LYS A 159 14.40 -8.11 0.49
CA LYS A 159 15.72 -8.11 -0.15
C LYS A 159 15.62 -8.29 -1.66
N ASN A 160 16.59 -7.72 -2.37
CA ASN A 160 16.79 -7.85 -3.82
C ASN A 160 15.73 -7.21 -4.73
N TYR A 161 14.75 -6.48 -4.20
CA TYR A 161 13.70 -5.82 -5.00
C TYR A 161 13.81 -4.30 -4.95
N GLY A 162 13.37 -3.67 -6.02
CA GLY A 162 13.35 -2.23 -6.20
C GLY A 162 11.92 -1.67 -6.17
N HIS A 163 11.85 -0.36 -6.20
CA HIS A 163 10.60 0.41 -6.05
C HIS A 163 9.51 0.05 -7.07
N SER A 164 9.90 -0.18 -8.32
CA SER A 164 8.95 -0.45 -9.41
C SER A 164 8.64 -1.92 -9.63
N ASP A 165 9.25 -2.84 -8.86
CA ASP A 165 9.06 -4.28 -9.06
C ASP A 165 7.64 -4.76 -8.74
N ILE A 166 6.82 -3.95 -8.06
CA ILE A 166 5.40 -4.21 -7.85
C ILE A 166 4.55 -4.00 -9.12
N ILE A 167 5.06 -3.25 -10.10
CA ILE A 167 4.34 -2.88 -11.31
C ILE A 167 4.54 -3.95 -12.38
N ASN A 168 3.49 -4.19 -13.19
CA ASN A 168 3.53 -5.16 -14.29
C ASN A 168 4.54 -4.77 -15.38
N GLN A 169 5.16 -5.75 -16.02
CA GLN A 169 5.85 -5.55 -17.29
C GLN A 169 4.86 -5.21 -18.43
N PRO A 170 5.28 -4.42 -19.43
CA PRO A 170 6.60 -3.82 -19.63
C PRO A 170 6.80 -2.47 -18.88
N TRP A 171 5.79 -1.96 -18.19
CA TRP A 171 5.82 -0.64 -17.56
C TRP A 171 6.89 -0.52 -16.47
N ARG A 172 7.12 -1.59 -15.72
CA ARG A 172 8.19 -1.67 -14.73
C ARG A 172 9.55 -1.33 -15.37
N ASP A 173 9.85 -1.97 -16.49
CA ASP A 173 11.12 -1.80 -17.17
C ASP A 173 11.22 -0.39 -17.79
N LEU A 174 10.13 0.12 -18.37
CA LEU A 174 10.06 1.48 -18.86
C LEU A 174 10.35 2.52 -17.76
N MET A 175 9.74 2.37 -16.60
CA MET A 175 9.98 3.26 -15.46
C MET A 175 11.43 3.21 -14.98
N HIS A 176 12.05 2.03 -14.99
CA HIS A 176 13.46 1.89 -14.65
C HIS A 176 14.37 2.59 -15.67
N TYR A 177 14.20 2.29 -16.97
CA TYR A 177 15.04 2.88 -18.04
C TYR A 177 14.85 4.39 -18.17
N SER A 178 13.65 4.91 -17.94
CA SER A 178 13.38 6.34 -17.95
C SER A 178 13.86 7.06 -16.67
N ARG A 179 14.46 6.33 -15.72
CA ARG A 179 14.85 6.83 -14.39
C ARG A 179 13.71 7.41 -13.56
N LEU A 180 12.49 7.03 -13.87
CA LEU A 180 11.30 7.39 -13.09
C LEU A 180 11.09 6.48 -11.87
N SER A 181 11.94 5.46 -11.72
CA SER A 181 11.91 4.54 -10.59
C SER A 181 12.95 4.91 -9.53
N LEU A 182 12.58 4.72 -8.28
CA LEU A 182 13.47 4.88 -7.12
C LEU A 182 14.35 3.64 -6.93
N GLY A 183 15.47 3.59 -7.63
CA GLY A 183 16.43 2.50 -7.46
C GLY A 183 16.38 1.40 -8.50
N GLY A 184 17.03 0.29 -8.19
CA GLY A 184 17.15 -0.85 -9.10
C GLY A 184 15.88 -1.67 -9.26
N ILE A 185 15.88 -2.52 -10.25
CA ILE A 185 14.87 -3.57 -10.45
C ILE A 185 15.50 -4.95 -10.25
N ASN A 186 14.67 -5.91 -9.84
CA ASN A 186 15.04 -7.32 -9.92
C ASN A 186 14.50 -7.88 -11.23
N ARG A 187 15.36 -8.41 -12.08
CA ARG A 187 14.97 -9.03 -13.35
C ARG A 187 14.60 -10.51 -13.21
N SER A 188 14.94 -11.10 -12.06
CA SER A 188 14.63 -12.48 -11.75
C SER A 188 13.32 -12.62 -11.02
N ASN A 189 12.56 -13.51 -11.00
CA ASN A 189 11.43 -13.95 -10.18
C ASN A 189 10.54 -12.86 -9.52
N ILE A 190 9.89 -12.04 -10.32
CA ILE A 190 8.90 -11.05 -9.87
C ILE A 190 7.66 -11.70 -9.24
N GLU A 191 7.26 -12.85 -9.72
CA GLU A 191 6.14 -13.60 -9.15
C GLU A 191 6.41 -13.97 -7.69
N PHE A 192 7.63 -14.39 -7.39
CA PHE A 192 8.05 -14.67 -6.02
C PHE A 192 7.96 -13.42 -5.12
N TYR A 193 8.32 -12.25 -5.66
CA TYR A 193 8.15 -10.97 -4.94
C TYR A 193 6.68 -10.67 -4.63
N HIS A 194 5.80 -10.80 -5.64
CA HIS A 194 4.37 -10.59 -5.45
C HIS A 194 3.80 -11.56 -4.40
N ASN A 195 4.24 -12.81 -4.39
CA ASN A 195 3.83 -13.81 -3.39
C ASN A 195 4.32 -13.45 -1.98
N ILE A 196 5.54 -12.94 -1.83
CA ILE A 196 6.05 -12.43 -0.54
C ILE A 196 5.21 -11.25 -0.05
N LEU A 197 4.94 -10.28 -0.92
CA LEU A 197 4.07 -9.14 -0.57
C LEU A 197 2.70 -9.62 -0.13
N PHE A 198 2.10 -10.51 -0.91
CA PHE A 198 0.81 -11.12 -0.60
C PHE A 198 0.81 -11.78 0.78
N PHE A 199 1.81 -12.61 1.08
CA PHE A 199 1.94 -13.30 2.35
C PHE A 199 1.94 -12.32 3.53
N TYR A 200 2.76 -11.27 3.49
CA TYR A 200 2.81 -10.29 4.57
C TYR A 200 1.52 -9.48 4.69
N ILE A 201 0.91 -9.09 3.57
CA ILE A 201 -0.31 -8.30 3.55
C ILE A 201 -1.47 -9.07 4.16
N ILE A 202 -1.70 -10.32 3.72
CA ILE A 202 -2.83 -11.12 4.19
C ILE A 202 -2.68 -11.49 5.66
N ASN A 203 -1.49 -11.88 6.09
CA ASN A 203 -1.25 -12.16 7.51
C ASN A 203 -1.47 -10.91 8.37
N TYR A 204 -1.06 -9.74 7.91
CA TYR A 204 -1.27 -8.49 8.63
C TYR A 204 -2.73 -8.06 8.68
N ILE A 205 -3.50 -8.24 7.60
CA ILE A 205 -4.94 -7.90 7.59
C ILE A 205 -5.69 -8.82 8.56
N ASN A 206 -5.32 -10.09 8.62
CA ASN A 206 -6.01 -11.11 9.44
C ASN A 206 -5.54 -11.16 10.91
N SER A 207 -4.42 -10.49 11.28
CA SER A 207 -3.98 -10.36 12.67
C SER A 207 -4.82 -9.34 13.44
#